data_9c76faf8d6aba6676c3ea376592a2269
#
_entry.id   9c76faf8d6aba6676c3ea376592a2269
#
_cell.length_a   1.000
_cell.length_b   1.000
_cell.length_c   1.000
_cell.angle_alpha   90.00
_cell.angle_beta   90.00
_cell.angle_gamma   90.00
#
_symmetry.space_group_name_H-M   'P 1'
#
loop_
_entity.id
_entity.type
_entity.pdbx_description
1 polymer ?
#
loop_
_entity_poly.entity_id
_entity_poly.type
_entity_poly.pdbx_seq_one_letter_code
_entity_poly.pdbx_strand_id
1 'polypeptide(L)'
;MRQLKLPLEIEKLIDISDPVYTFCEVMDHIDLSRYFVEKGYKTGRPRCDAQKLIKVILFAFMENGICSLREIEKLCRNDIRYMYLLDGMKTPSFATFGNLIRNELTDSIEQIFEDINSYIFAKDHVDLQHTYIDGTKIEANANRYTWVWKKSCVKNRQKVFDKISLLIDAMNREVLGYLGIKFEKREAYAVDYVSELLTMYKESTGLDETSFVSGRGHRKSIRQKQYEELHEYLERLKSYAYHIETCGEERNSYSKTDHDATFMRLKRDYMGNDQLLPAYNLQAAICDEYIAVIDVKPYASDMECFVPLMEKFNRTYGHYPKYPVADAGYGSYNNYLYCEEHGMEKYMKFTMYKKETTDKKYHENPYRAVNFAKDADGNLLCPNGRKFLFKRTQHVKYNKYGRTEELYECESCEGCQHKQECCPRAHKNRTIRMNQELTAIHQEVLQNLESIHGALLRMNRSIQSEGTFGVLKWDKAYKRLLRRGEKNVILELTLISCGFNLYKYHNKKQRQTKVA
;
A
#
# COMPACT_ATOMS: atom_id res chain seq x y z
N MET A 1 50.07 17.00 -30.31
CA MET A 1 49.66 16.34 -29.06
C MET A 1 49.15 17.39 -28.08
N ARG A 2 47.92 17.30 -27.60
CA ARG A 2 47.46 18.16 -26.48
C ARG A 2 48.18 17.69 -25.23
N GLN A 3 48.93 18.57 -24.58
CA GLN A 3 49.55 18.31 -23.31
C GLN A 3 48.42 18.14 -22.26
N LEU A 4 48.31 16.95 -21.69
CA LEU A 4 47.37 16.69 -20.56
C LEU A 4 47.88 17.45 -19.34
N LYS A 5 47.19 18.53 -18.98
CA LYS A 5 47.40 19.16 -17.70
C LYS A 5 46.72 18.25 -16.64
N LEU A 6 47.49 17.79 -15.67
CA LEU A 6 46.91 17.15 -14.48
C LEU A 6 45.94 18.14 -13.81
N PRO A 7 44.68 17.77 -13.54
CA PRO A 7 43.78 18.64 -12.82
C PRO A 7 44.33 18.87 -11.42
N LEU A 8 44.59 20.09 -11.07
CA LEU A 8 44.73 20.52 -9.70
C LEU A 8 43.47 20.10 -8.93
N GLU A 9 43.62 19.64 -7.71
CA GLU A 9 42.62 19.17 -6.74
C GLU A 9 41.16 19.44 -7.16
N ILE A 10 40.38 18.40 -7.42
CA ILE A 10 38.99 18.49 -7.92
C ILE A 10 38.14 19.39 -6.99
N GLU A 11 38.43 19.39 -5.70
CA GLU A 11 37.79 20.21 -4.68
C GLU A 11 37.79 21.71 -4.99
N LYS A 12 38.88 22.21 -5.59
CA LYS A 12 38.98 23.64 -5.99
C LYS A 12 38.09 24.03 -7.17
N LEU A 13 37.54 23.05 -7.87
CA LEU A 13 36.63 23.24 -9.01
C LEU A 13 35.16 23.20 -8.64
N ILE A 14 34.84 22.74 -7.42
CA ILE A 14 33.48 22.65 -6.91
C ILE A 14 33.18 23.89 -6.07
N ASP A 15 32.07 24.56 -6.35
CA ASP A 15 31.62 25.71 -5.57
C ASP A 15 31.36 25.30 -4.11
N ILE A 16 31.78 26.14 -3.15
CA ILE A 16 31.65 25.86 -1.72
C ILE A 16 30.18 25.69 -1.27
N SER A 17 29.26 26.26 -2.02
CA SER A 17 27.80 26.13 -1.78
C SER A 17 27.19 24.90 -2.42
N ASP A 18 27.97 24.06 -3.13
CA ASP A 18 27.47 22.89 -3.82
C ASP A 18 26.88 21.86 -2.85
N PRO A 19 25.74 21.26 -3.17
CA PRO A 19 25.10 20.22 -2.36
C PRO A 19 26.00 19.05 -1.95
N VAL A 20 27.05 18.75 -2.72
CA VAL A 20 27.97 17.64 -2.42
C VAL A 20 28.66 17.80 -1.07
N TYR A 21 28.99 19.02 -0.65
CA TYR A 21 29.62 19.23 0.66
C TYR A 21 28.65 18.99 1.82
N THR A 22 27.40 19.45 1.71
CA THR A 22 26.38 19.12 2.71
C THR A 22 26.10 17.61 2.74
N PHE A 23 26.09 16.97 1.57
CA PHE A 23 25.96 15.52 1.45
C PHE A 23 27.11 14.79 2.16
N CYS A 24 28.36 15.18 1.91
CA CYS A 24 29.54 14.57 2.56
C CYS A 24 29.50 14.77 4.08
N GLU A 25 29.14 15.98 4.53
CA GLU A 25 28.97 16.26 5.96
C GLU A 25 28.04 15.26 6.64
N VAL A 26 26.88 14.98 6.06
CA VAL A 26 25.95 13.97 6.62
C VAL A 26 26.55 12.57 6.55
N MET A 27 27.06 12.18 5.38
CA MET A 27 27.53 10.81 5.15
C MET A 27 28.79 10.44 5.91
N ASP A 28 29.63 11.41 6.27
CA ASP A 28 30.86 11.17 7.04
C ASP A 28 30.59 10.95 8.54
N HIS A 29 29.37 11.30 9.01
CA HIS A 29 28.92 10.99 10.36
C HIS A 29 28.19 9.64 10.47
N ILE A 30 27.99 8.93 9.34
CA ILE A 30 27.31 7.64 9.30
C ILE A 30 28.35 6.53 9.08
N ASP A 31 28.41 5.58 9.99
CA ASP A 31 29.24 4.40 9.81
C ASP A 31 28.63 3.43 8.79
N LEU A 32 28.94 3.65 7.52
CA LEU A 32 28.50 2.78 6.45
C LEU A 32 29.16 1.40 6.45
N SER A 33 30.28 1.20 7.16
CA SER A 33 31.00 -0.08 7.18
C SER A 33 30.18 -1.21 7.77
N ARG A 34 29.30 -0.91 8.71
CA ARG A 34 28.40 -1.88 9.36
C ARG A 34 27.37 -2.53 8.44
N TYR A 35 27.10 -1.92 7.28
CA TYR A 35 26.11 -2.40 6.30
C TYR A 35 26.70 -3.26 5.20
N PHE A 36 28.02 -3.22 5.03
CA PHE A 36 28.71 -3.88 3.93
C PHE A 36 29.80 -4.79 4.45
N VAL A 37 29.56 -6.11 4.40
CA VAL A 37 30.56 -7.09 4.82
C VAL A 37 31.71 -7.08 3.83
N GLU A 38 32.93 -6.80 4.31
CA GLU A 38 34.15 -7.02 3.55
C GLU A 38 34.36 -8.52 3.31
N LYS A 39 33.88 -8.98 2.16
CA LYS A 39 34.19 -10.34 1.70
C LYS A 39 35.60 -10.34 1.16
N GLY A 40 36.56 -10.80 1.99
CA GLY A 40 37.93 -10.98 1.57
C GLY A 40 38.04 -11.97 0.42
N TYR A 41 38.20 -11.49 -0.79
CA TYR A 41 38.52 -12.32 -1.95
C TYR A 41 40.03 -12.56 -1.97
N LYS A 42 40.44 -13.81 -1.83
CA LYS A 42 41.85 -14.20 -1.92
C LYS A 42 42.42 -14.19 -3.34
N THR A 43 41.53 -14.20 -4.36
CA THR A 43 41.92 -14.25 -5.80
C THR A 43 40.91 -13.50 -6.64
N GLY A 44 41.37 -12.83 -7.73
CA GLY A 44 40.54 -12.13 -8.70
C GLY A 44 40.66 -10.59 -8.67
N ARG A 45 39.83 -9.90 -9.45
CA ARG A 45 39.81 -8.43 -9.51
C ARG A 45 39.33 -7.85 -8.17
N PRO A 46 40.03 -6.84 -7.59
CA PRO A 46 39.59 -6.16 -6.39
C PRO A 46 38.17 -5.63 -6.53
N ARG A 47 37.39 -5.77 -5.46
CA ARG A 47 36.04 -5.25 -5.38
C ARG A 47 36.06 -3.72 -5.32
N CYS A 48 35.07 -3.07 -5.94
CA CYS A 48 34.87 -1.64 -5.72
C CYS A 48 34.44 -1.39 -4.26
N ASP A 49 34.89 -0.30 -3.70
CA ASP A 49 34.53 0.14 -2.36
C ASP A 49 33.00 0.39 -2.29
N ALA A 50 32.32 -0.40 -1.46
CA ALA A 50 30.87 -0.34 -1.30
C ALA A 50 30.41 0.99 -0.68
N GLN A 51 31.19 1.59 0.23
CA GLN A 51 30.85 2.88 0.85
C GLN A 51 30.87 4.01 -0.18
N LYS A 52 31.89 4.04 -1.07
CA LYS A 52 31.92 5.02 -2.16
C LYS A 52 30.79 4.81 -3.16
N LEU A 53 30.44 3.55 -3.47
CA LEU A 53 29.33 3.24 -4.37
C LEU A 53 27.99 3.72 -3.81
N ILE A 54 27.71 3.51 -2.52
CA ILE A 54 26.45 3.96 -1.92
C ILE A 54 26.38 5.48 -1.81
N LYS A 55 27.49 6.16 -1.48
CA LYS A 55 27.56 7.63 -1.52
C LYS A 55 27.17 8.15 -2.89
N VAL A 56 27.72 7.59 -3.96
CA VAL A 56 27.38 7.94 -5.35
C VAL A 56 25.89 7.70 -5.67
N ILE A 57 25.34 6.56 -5.26
CA ILE A 57 23.92 6.25 -5.49
C ILE A 57 23.02 7.27 -4.76
N LEU A 58 23.25 7.50 -3.46
CA LEU A 58 22.46 8.42 -2.66
C LEU A 58 22.54 9.86 -3.17
N PHE A 59 23.73 10.31 -3.58
CA PHE A 59 23.91 11.64 -4.17
C PHE A 59 23.17 11.76 -5.50
N ALA A 60 23.16 10.71 -6.33
CA ALA A 60 22.41 10.71 -7.57
C ALA A 60 20.88 10.84 -7.32
N PHE A 61 20.36 10.18 -6.29
CA PHE A 61 18.95 10.34 -5.90
C PHE A 61 18.66 11.70 -5.28
N MET A 62 19.61 12.29 -4.56
CA MET A 62 19.50 13.66 -4.01
C MET A 62 19.37 14.69 -5.13
N GLU A 63 20.24 14.65 -6.14
CA GLU A 63 20.27 15.63 -7.22
C GLU A 63 19.18 15.41 -8.27
N ASN A 64 19.05 14.17 -8.74
CA ASN A 64 18.23 13.87 -9.93
C ASN A 64 16.88 13.20 -9.59
N GLY A 65 16.67 12.78 -8.34
CA GLY A 65 15.50 12.00 -7.96
C GLY A 65 15.57 10.58 -8.53
N ILE A 66 14.86 10.29 -9.64
CA ILE A 66 14.99 9.00 -10.33
C ILE A 66 16.24 9.03 -11.21
N CYS A 67 17.11 8.07 -10.99
CA CYS A 67 18.31 7.91 -11.78
C CYS A 67 18.51 6.44 -12.20
N SER A 68 18.66 6.19 -13.49
CA SER A 68 18.99 4.85 -13.97
C SER A 68 20.45 4.50 -13.66
N LEU A 69 20.75 3.22 -13.51
CA LEU A 69 22.14 2.78 -13.24
C LEU A 69 23.13 3.20 -14.32
N ARG A 70 22.68 3.27 -15.58
CA ARG A 70 23.51 3.75 -16.70
C ARG A 70 23.75 5.25 -16.64
N GLU A 71 22.79 5.99 -16.12
CA GLU A 71 22.92 7.42 -15.89
C GLU A 71 23.88 7.69 -14.74
N ILE A 72 23.81 6.94 -13.63
CA ILE A 72 24.80 7.01 -12.55
C ILE A 72 26.22 6.75 -13.08
N GLU A 73 26.41 5.71 -13.91
CA GLU A 73 27.70 5.47 -14.56
C GLU A 73 28.15 6.67 -15.42
N LYS A 74 27.24 7.28 -16.19
CA LYS A 74 27.52 8.47 -17.01
C LYS A 74 27.92 9.67 -16.15
N LEU A 75 27.19 9.93 -15.06
CA LEU A 75 27.50 10.99 -14.09
C LEU A 75 28.89 10.79 -13.48
N CYS A 76 29.27 9.60 -13.08
CA CYS A 76 30.60 9.28 -12.57
C CYS A 76 31.74 9.55 -13.58
N ARG A 77 31.43 9.57 -14.90
CA ARG A 77 32.42 9.87 -15.94
C ARG A 77 32.52 11.35 -16.29
N ASN A 78 31.45 12.09 -16.12
CA ASN A 78 31.30 13.42 -16.73
C ASN A 78 31.13 14.56 -15.71
N ASP A 79 30.76 14.25 -14.45
CA ASP A 79 30.51 15.24 -13.41
C ASP A 79 31.59 15.15 -12.32
N ILE A 80 32.22 16.29 -12.06
CA ILE A 80 33.33 16.39 -11.10
C ILE A 80 32.91 16.05 -9.66
N ARG A 81 31.64 16.29 -9.28
CA ARG A 81 31.10 15.98 -7.95
C ARG A 81 31.09 14.47 -7.70
N TYR A 82 30.71 13.68 -8.72
CA TYR A 82 30.76 12.21 -8.65
C TYR A 82 32.19 11.67 -8.67
N MET A 83 33.10 12.34 -9.41
CA MET A 83 34.52 12.01 -9.39
C MET A 83 35.11 12.28 -8.01
N TYR A 84 34.71 13.38 -7.36
CA TYR A 84 35.07 13.71 -5.97
C TYR A 84 34.59 12.63 -4.99
N LEU A 85 33.31 12.19 -5.07
CA LEU A 85 32.79 11.12 -4.23
C LEU A 85 33.46 9.76 -4.45
N LEU A 86 33.97 9.51 -5.66
CA LEU A 86 34.73 8.29 -5.98
C LEU A 86 36.17 8.33 -5.44
N ASP A 87 36.71 9.51 -5.13
CA ASP A 87 38.03 9.73 -4.54
C ASP A 87 39.11 8.84 -5.18
N GLY A 88 39.43 9.10 -6.44
CA GLY A 88 40.43 8.38 -7.23
C GLY A 88 40.04 6.97 -7.70
N MET A 89 38.89 6.45 -7.30
CA MET A 89 38.41 5.15 -7.79
C MET A 89 38.01 5.25 -9.26
N LYS A 90 38.42 4.26 -10.06
CA LYS A 90 37.97 4.16 -11.47
C LYS A 90 36.44 4.07 -11.53
N THR A 91 35.84 4.81 -12.47
CA THR A 91 34.38 4.79 -12.71
C THR A 91 33.82 3.37 -12.73
N PRO A 92 32.89 3.03 -11.80
CA PRO A 92 32.24 1.73 -11.78
C PRO A 92 31.25 1.59 -12.95
N SER A 93 31.05 0.37 -13.42
CA SER A 93 30.05 0.10 -14.43
C SER A 93 28.64 0.08 -13.82
N PHE A 94 27.59 0.30 -14.64
CA PHE A 94 26.21 0.16 -14.21
C PHE A 94 25.91 -1.21 -13.57
N ALA A 95 26.59 -2.28 -14.05
CA ALA A 95 26.45 -3.62 -13.48
C ALA A 95 27.01 -3.71 -12.04
N THR A 96 28.09 -2.97 -11.74
CA THR A 96 28.67 -2.90 -10.39
C THR A 96 27.67 -2.29 -9.41
N PHE A 97 27.05 -1.16 -9.76
CA PHE A 97 25.98 -0.56 -8.98
C PHE A 97 24.77 -1.50 -8.80
N GLY A 98 24.37 -2.18 -9.91
CA GLY A 98 23.27 -3.13 -9.86
C GLY A 98 23.52 -4.34 -8.96
N ASN A 99 24.77 -4.82 -8.88
CA ASN A 99 25.16 -5.91 -8.00
C ASN A 99 25.14 -5.47 -6.52
N LEU A 100 25.68 -4.30 -6.21
CA LEU A 100 25.61 -3.74 -4.85
C LEU A 100 24.15 -3.60 -4.39
N ILE A 101 23.31 -3.01 -5.20
CA ILE A 101 21.90 -2.81 -4.88
C ILE A 101 21.20 -4.13 -4.59
N ARG A 102 21.36 -5.13 -5.47
CA ARG A 102 20.64 -6.41 -5.34
C ARG A 102 21.12 -7.26 -4.16
N ASN A 103 22.42 -7.25 -3.90
CA ASN A 103 23.04 -8.22 -3.00
C ASN A 103 23.24 -7.69 -1.58
N GLU A 104 23.22 -6.37 -1.38
CA GLU A 104 23.61 -5.76 -0.11
C GLU A 104 22.69 -4.61 0.32
N LEU A 105 22.39 -3.67 -0.59
CA LEU A 105 21.67 -2.46 -0.24
C LEU A 105 20.18 -2.72 0.08
N THR A 106 19.57 -3.70 -0.57
CA THR A 106 18.15 -4.01 -0.37
C THR A 106 17.80 -4.36 1.07
N ASP A 107 18.73 -4.95 1.81
CA ASP A 107 18.51 -5.36 3.20
C ASP A 107 18.90 -4.28 4.22
N SER A 108 19.69 -3.27 3.82
CA SER A 108 20.25 -2.25 4.71
C SER A 108 19.72 -0.83 4.48
N ILE A 109 19.01 -0.59 3.38
CA ILE A 109 18.64 0.77 2.99
C ILE A 109 17.71 1.49 4.00
N GLU A 110 16.81 0.76 4.67
CA GLU A 110 15.94 1.37 5.66
C GLU A 110 16.73 1.84 6.89
N GLN A 111 17.72 1.07 7.33
CA GLN A 111 18.61 1.45 8.43
C GLN A 111 19.52 2.62 8.05
N ILE A 112 20.02 2.65 6.81
CA ILE A 112 20.79 3.81 6.30
C ILE A 112 19.90 5.07 6.29
N PHE A 113 18.62 4.94 5.92
CA PHE A 113 17.67 6.04 5.98
C PHE A 113 17.43 6.54 7.40
N GLU A 114 17.30 5.62 8.36
CA GLU A 114 17.15 5.94 9.78
C GLU A 114 18.40 6.68 10.32
N ASP A 115 19.61 6.29 9.92
CA ASP A 115 20.85 6.97 10.31
C ASP A 115 20.94 8.38 9.70
N ILE A 116 20.61 8.52 8.42
CA ILE A 116 20.57 9.83 7.76
C ILE A 116 19.59 10.76 8.50
N ASN A 117 18.40 10.23 8.81
CA ASN A 117 17.40 10.99 9.54
C ASN A 117 17.86 11.34 10.96
N SER A 118 18.47 10.41 11.68
CA SER A 118 18.99 10.65 13.03
C SER A 118 19.97 11.81 13.07
N TYR A 119 20.89 11.87 12.10
CA TYR A 119 21.81 12.99 11.99
C TYR A 119 21.11 14.31 11.68
N ILE A 120 20.28 14.33 10.62
CA ILE A 120 19.57 15.54 10.16
C ILE A 120 18.64 16.05 11.26
N PHE A 121 17.88 15.17 11.90
CA PHE A 121 16.89 15.56 12.91
C PHE A 121 17.54 16.12 14.18
N ALA A 122 18.70 15.57 14.57
CA ALA A 122 19.46 16.10 15.67
C ALA A 122 20.01 17.52 15.36
N LYS A 123 20.43 17.77 14.10
CA LYS A 123 20.98 19.07 13.67
C LYS A 123 19.90 20.14 13.50
N ASP A 124 18.75 19.78 12.93
CA ASP A 124 17.63 20.69 12.66
C ASP A 124 16.60 20.74 13.80
N HIS A 125 16.83 20.03 14.90
CA HIS A 125 15.92 19.93 16.05
C HIS A 125 14.48 19.57 15.66
N VAL A 126 14.32 18.58 14.81
CA VAL A 126 13.03 18.14 14.25
C VAL A 126 12.07 17.68 15.34
N ASP A 127 10.86 18.25 15.35
CA ASP A 127 9.82 17.84 16.29
C ASP A 127 9.06 16.61 15.79
N LEU A 128 9.31 15.46 16.41
CA LEU A 128 8.66 14.20 16.11
C LEU A 128 7.28 14.04 16.78
N GLN A 129 6.84 14.97 17.63
CA GLN A 129 5.51 14.91 18.25
C GLN A 129 4.40 15.32 17.29
N HIS A 130 4.70 16.21 16.34
CA HIS A 130 3.79 16.65 15.31
C HIS A 130 4.09 15.93 13.98
N THR A 131 3.25 14.97 13.66
CA THR A 131 3.46 14.12 12.46
C THR A 131 2.31 14.30 11.48
N TYR A 132 2.66 14.68 10.26
CA TYR A 132 1.72 14.90 9.16
C TYR A 132 1.70 13.67 8.25
N ILE A 133 0.55 13.01 8.17
CA ILE A 133 0.40 11.73 7.48
C ILE A 133 -0.38 11.95 6.19
N ASP A 134 0.17 11.42 5.11
CA ASP A 134 -0.53 11.35 3.83
C ASP A 134 -0.06 10.15 3.01
N GLY A 135 -0.90 9.71 2.08
CA GLY A 135 -0.64 8.59 1.21
C GLY A 135 -0.72 8.96 -0.27
N THR A 136 0.07 8.25 -1.06
CA THR A 136 0.02 8.42 -2.50
C THR A 136 0.17 7.11 -3.24
N LYS A 137 -0.68 6.90 -4.25
CA LYS A 137 -0.60 5.73 -5.12
C LYS A 137 0.37 6.00 -6.25
N ILE A 138 1.32 5.07 -6.45
CA ILE A 138 2.34 5.13 -7.50
C ILE A 138 2.17 3.93 -8.41
N GLU A 139 2.13 4.16 -9.73
CA GLU A 139 1.98 3.11 -10.73
C GLU A 139 3.15 2.12 -10.65
N ALA A 140 2.84 0.82 -10.60
CA ALA A 140 3.84 -0.24 -10.60
C ALA A 140 4.48 -0.44 -11.98
N ASN A 141 5.68 -0.97 -12.00
CA ASN A 141 6.32 -1.43 -13.24
C ASN A 141 5.70 -2.75 -13.71
N ALA A 142 4.44 -2.73 -14.05
CA ALA A 142 3.67 -3.90 -14.44
C ALA A 142 2.86 -3.67 -15.71
N ASN A 143 2.43 -4.77 -16.34
CA ASN A 143 1.51 -4.68 -17.47
C ASN A 143 0.12 -4.25 -16.98
N ARG A 144 -0.43 -3.22 -17.60
CA ARG A 144 -1.70 -2.60 -17.22
C ARG A 144 -2.93 -3.47 -17.49
N TYR A 145 -2.82 -4.43 -18.39
CA TYR A 145 -3.95 -5.23 -18.87
C TYR A 145 -3.92 -6.69 -18.42
N THR A 146 -2.94 -7.09 -17.62
CA THR A 146 -2.82 -8.45 -17.09
C THR A 146 -3.18 -8.51 -15.61
N TRP A 147 -4.47 -8.44 -15.32
CA TRP A 147 -5.00 -8.48 -13.96
C TRP A 147 -5.64 -9.83 -13.62
N VAL A 148 -5.64 -10.12 -12.34
CA VAL A 148 -6.41 -11.21 -11.74
C VAL A 148 -7.31 -10.62 -10.66
N TRP A 149 -8.61 -10.97 -10.73
CA TRP A 149 -9.61 -10.57 -9.73
C TRP A 149 -9.99 -11.75 -8.87
N LYS A 150 -9.77 -11.66 -7.54
CA LYS A 150 -10.08 -12.71 -6.56
C LYS A 150 -11.54 -13.16 -6.66
N LYS A 151 -12.49 -12.21 -6.71
CA LYS A 151 -13.92 -12.50 -6.84
C LYS A 151 -14.25 -13.31 -8.11
N SER A 152 -13.60 -13.00 -9.21
CA SER A 152 -13.78 -13.73 -10.47
C SER A 152 -13.23 -15.15 -10.37
N CYS A 153 -12.06 -15.33 -9.76
CA CYS A 153 -11.48 -16.64 -9.53
C CYS A 153 -12.37 -17.51 -8.62
N VAL A 154 -12.88 -16.95 -7.52
CA VAL A 154 -13.81 -17.65 -6.62
C VAL A 154 -15.09 -18.05 -7.34
N LYS A 155 -15.70 -17.12 -8.10
CA LYS A 155 -16.93 -17.40 -8.87
C LYS A 155 -16.70 -18.48 -9.94
N ASN A 156 -15.58 -18.41 -10.66
CA ASN A 156 -15.27 -19.36 -11.71
C ASN A 156 -14.88 -20.74 -11.12
N ARG A 157 -14.20 -20.77 -9.95
CA ARG A 157 -13.94 -22.00 -9.22
C ARG A 157 -15.24 -22.72 -8.86
N GLN A 158 -16.25 -21.99 -8.37
CA GLN A 158 -17.56 -22.60 -8.07
C GLN A 158 -18.20 -23.21 -9.31
N LYS A 159 -18.16 -22.52 -10.46
CA LYS A 159 -18.65 -23.08 -11.72
C LYS A 159 -17.91 -24.36 -12.15
N VAL A 160 -16.63 -24.47 -11.82
CA VAL A 160 -15.86 -25.70 -12.09
C VAL A 160 -16.31 -26.82 -11.14
N PHE A 161 -16.63 -26.53 -9.89
CA PHE A 161 -17.21 -27.51 -8.96
C PHE A 161 -18.53 -28.09 -9.49
N ASP A 162 -19.42 -27.22 -9.99
CA ASP A 162 -20.69 -27.64 -10.59
C ASP A 162 -20.46 -28.54 -11.82
N LYS A 163 -19.48 -28.22 -12.67
CA LYS A 163 -19.10 -29.02 -13.83
C LYS A 163 -18.49 -30.36 -13.46
N ILE A 164 -17.62 -30.41 -12.47
CA ILE A 164 -17.05 -31.66 -11.96
C ILE A 164 -18.15 -32.56 -11.42
N SER A 165 -19.12 -32.02 -10.71
CA SER A 165 -20.27 -32.80 -10.21
C SER A 165 -21.08 -33.44 -11.36
N LEU A 166 -21.32 -32.69 -12.43
CA LEU A 166 -22.00 -33.20 -13.63
C LEU A 166 -21.16 -34.26 -14.36
N LEU A 167 -19.85 -34.04 -14.46
CA LEU A 167 -18.95 -35.00 -15.08
C LEU A 167 -18.87 -36.31 -14.28
N ILE A 168 -18.82 -36.24 -12.95
CA ILE A 168 -18.86 -37.42 -12.08
C ILE A 168 -20.14 -38.24 -12.30
N ASP A 169 -21.31 -37.55 -12.44
CA ASP A 169 -22.56 -38.25 -12.78
C ASP A 169 -22.48 -38.97 -14.12
N ALA A 170 -21.90 -38.33 -15.13
CA ALA A 170 -21.69 -38.94 -16.44
C ALA A 170 -20.70 -40.11 -16.39
N MET A 171 -19.57 -39.94 -15.69
CA MET A 171 -18.59 -41.02 -15.49
C MET A 171 -19.20 -42.24 -14.78
N ASN A 172 -19.94 -42.01 -13.71
CA ASN A 172 -20.62 -43.08 -12.96
C ASN A 172 -21.66 -43.82 -13.82
N ARG A 173 -22.42 -43.11 -14.63
CA ARG A 173 -23.47 -43.70 -15.47
C ARG A 173 -22.91 -44.43 -16.70
N GLU A 174 -21.93 -43.83 -17.39
CA GLU A 174 -21.51 -44.26 -18.72
C GLU A 174 -20.31 -45.22 -18.72
N VAL A 175 -19.48 -45.21 -17.66
CA VAL A 175 -18.24 -45.97 -17.61
C VAL A 175 -18.06 -46.69 -16.29
N LEU A 176 -18.02 -46.01 -15.17
CA LEU A 176 -17.65 -46.57 -13.87
C LEU A 176 -18.68 -47.55 -13.33
N GLY A 177 -19.96 -47.30 -13.56
CA GLY A 177 -21.04 -48.23 -13.15
C GLY A 177 -20.90 -49.62 -13.73
N TYR A 178 -20.39 -49.76 -14.95
CA TYR A 178 -20.10 -51.06 -15.58
C TYR A 178 -18.85 -51.76 -14.99
N LEU A 179 -18.00 -50.99 -14.29
CA LEU A 179 -16.79 -51.46 -13.62
C LEU A 179 -17.02 -51.71 -12.12
N GLY A 180 -18.25 -51.51 -11.62
CA GLY A 180 -18.59 -51.65 -10.21
C GLY A 180 -17.98 -50.52 -9.33
N ILE A 181 -17.58 -49.41 -9.92
CA ILE A 181 -16.93 -48.27 -9.24
C ILE A 181 -17.89 -47.10 -9.24
N LYS A 182 -17.86 -46.30 -8.15
CA LYS A 182 -18.66 -45.08 -8.01
C LYS A 182 -17.84 -43.98 -7.40
N PHE A 183 -17.76 -42.84 -8.09
CA PHE A 183 -17.20 -41.62 -7.55
C PHE A 183 -18.27 -40.79 -6.80
N GLU A 184 -17.88 -40.25 -5.66
CA GLU A 184 -18.78 -39.41 -4.85
C GLU A 184 -18.72 -37.94 -5.24
N LYS A 185 -19.90 -37.31 -5.28
CA LYS A 185 -19.99 -35.87 -5.47
C LYS A 185 -19.79 -35.13 -4.15
N ARG A 186 -19.22 -33.93 -4.25
CA ARG A 186 -18.99 -33.02 -3.13
C ARG A 186 -19.49 -31.61 -3.47
N GLU A 187 -19.79 -30.83 -2.47
CA GLU A 187 -20.13 -29.39 -2.65
C GLU A 187 -18.92 -28.57 -3.06
N ALA A 188 -17.72 -28.97 -2.61
CA ALA A 188 -16.44 -28.35 -2.93
C ALA A 188 -15.39 -29.42 -3.23
N TYR A 189 -14.53 -29.14 -4.20
CA TYR A 189 -13.50 -30.05 -4.66
C TYR A 189 -12.12 -29.46 -4.38
N ALA A 190 -11.35 -30.15 -3.51
CA ALA A 190 -9.93 -29.89 -3.32
C ALA A 190 -9.13 -30.36 -4.55
N VAL A 191 -8.01 -29.70 -4.84
CA VAL A 191 -7.13 -30.05 -5.97
C VAL A 191 -6.65 -31.50 -5.85
N ASP A 192 -6.21 -31.91 -4.66
CA ASP A 192 -5.69 -33.26 -4.40
C ASP A 192 -6.76 -34.33 -4.65
N TYR A 193 -7.98 -34.08 -4.17
CA TYR A 193 -9.09 -35.00 -4.39
C TYR A 193 -9.41 -35.21 -5.88
N VAL A 194 -9.43 -34.14 -6.66
CA VAL A 194 -9.67 -34.25 -8.11
C VAL A 194 -8.50 -34.95 -8.82
N SER A 195 -7.28 -34.74 -8.34
CA SER A 195 -6.09 -35.45 -8.82
C SER A 195 -6.16 -36.94 -8.55
N GLU A 196 -6.62 -37.34 -7.35
CA GLU A 196 -6.88 -38.74 -7.00
C GLU A 196 -7.96 -39.34 -7.89
N LEU A 197 -9.08 -38.64 -8.09
CA LEU A 197 -10.16 -39.11 -8.99
C LEU A 197 -9.65 -39.31 -10.42
N LEU A 198 -8.79 -38.42 -10.92
CA LEU A 198 -8.21 -38.53 -12.25
C LEU A 198 -7.31 -39.78 -12.37
N THR A 199 -6.48 -40.05 -11.37
CA THR A 199 -5.62 -41.22 -11.30
C THR A 199 -6.45 -42.52 -11.22
N MET A 200 -7.41 -42.57 -10.31
CA MET A 200 -8.32 -43.74 -10.16
C MET A 200 -9.12 -44.00 -11.45
N TYR A 201 -9.59 -42.95 -12.12
CA TYR A 201 -10.31 -43.10 -13.38
C TYR A 201 -9.42 -43.67 -14.48
N LYS A 202 -8.16 -43.19 -14.61
CA LYS A 202 -7.18 -43.69 -15.57
C LYS A 202 -6.88 -45.18 -15.34
N GLU A 203 -6.58 -45.56 -14.10
CA GLU A 203 -6.27 -46.94 -13.72
C GLU A 203 -7.45 -47.89 -13.94
N SER A 204 -8.64 -47.49 -13.45
CA SER A 204 -9.85 -48.32 -13.56
C SER A 204 -10.33 -48.55 -14.98
N THR A 205 -10.08 -47.58 -15.87
CA THR A 205 -10.49 -47.65 -17.28
C THR A 205 -9.41 -48.21 -18.20
N GLY A 206 -8.19 -48.44 -17.68
CA GLY A 206 -7.03 -48.93 -18.46
C GLY A 206 -6.61 -47.91 -19.55
N LEU A 207 -6.79 -46.61 -19.32
CA LEU A 207 -6.40 -45.59 -20.27
C LEU A 207 -4.88 -45.43 -20.34
N ASP A 208 -4.34 -45.53 -21.56
CA ASP A 208 -2.96 -45.20 -21.86
C ASP A 208 -2.91 -43.88 -22.67
N GLU A 209 -2.27 -42.87 -22.10
CA GLU A 209 -2.15 -41.55 -22.73
C GLU A 209 -1.38 -41.59 -24.05
N THR A 210 -0.50 -42.59 -24.24
CA THR A 210 0.24 -42.75 -25.50
C THR A 210 -0.67 -43.18 -26.66
N SER A 211 -1.83 -43.76 -26.35
CA SER A 211 -2.86 -44.17 -27.31
C SER A 211 -3.93 -43.14 -27.57
N PHE A 212 -3.84 -41.93 -26.97
CA PHE A 212 -4.85 -40.90 -27.12
C PHE A 212 -4.95 -40.37 -28.54
N VAL A 213 -6.19 -40.39 -29.02
CA VAL A 213 -6.51 -39.90 -30.37
C VAL A 213 -6.61 -38.39 -30.35
N SER A 214 -5.86 -37.71 -31.22
CA SER A 214 -5.86 -36.25 -31.40
C SER A 214 -5.99 -35.86 -32.86
N GLY A 215 -6.51 -34.65 -33.12
CA GLY A 215 -6.63 -34.08 -34.46
C GLY A 215 -8.02 -34.12 -35.10
N ARG A 216 -8.19 -33.44 -36.25
CA ARG A 216 -9.45 -33.38 -36.99
C ARG A 216 -9.75 -34.72 -37.66
N GLY A 217 -11.01 -35.17 -37.54
CA GLY A 217 -11.48 -36.41 -38.20
C GLY A 217 -11.39 -37.65 -37.32
N HIS A 218 -10.74 -37.65 -36.18
CA HIS A 218 -10.66 -38.76 -35.27
C HIS A 218 -11.69 -38.66 -34.15
N ARG A 219 -12.42 -39.77 -33.90
CA ARG A 219 -13.42 -39.86 -32.81
C ARG A 219 -12.75 -40.34 -31.52
N LYS A 220 -12.69 -39.48 -30.51
CA LYS A 220 -12.26 -39.84 -29.17
C LYS A 220 -13.26 -40.78 -28.51
N SER A 221 -12.80 -41.78 -27.77
CA SER A 221 -13.62 -42.63 -26.93
C SER A 221 -14.29 -41.79 -25.81
N ILE A 222 -15.39 -42.30 -25.25
CA ILE A 222 -16.06 -41.63 -24.11
C ILE A 222 -15.08 -41.53 -22.93
N ARG A 223 -14.33 -42.62 -22.66
CA ARG A 223 -13.33 -42.64 -21.59
C ARG A 223 -12.25 -41.55 -21.75
N GLN A 224 -11.69 -41.39 -22.96
CA GLN A 224 -10.71 -40.36 -23.24
C GLN A 224 -11.31 -38.97 -23.08
N LYS A 225 -12.52 -38.70 -23.56
CA LYS A 225 -13.18 -37.39 -23.40
C LYS A 225 -13.38 -37.03 -21.93
N GLN A 226 -13.90 -37.93 -21.13
CA GLN A 226 -14.13 -37.73 -19.70
C GLN A 226 -12.83 -37.50 -18.93
N TYR A 227 -11.78 -38.26 -19.27
CA TYR A 227 -10.45 -38.07 -18.68
C TYR A 227 -9.86 -36.67 -19.01
N GLU A 228 -9.85 -36.30 -20.29
CA GLU A 228 -9.34 -35.00 -20.74
C GLU A 228 -10.14 -33.85 -20.11
N GLU A 229 -11.46 -33.98 -19.99
CA GLU A 229 -12.33 -32.96 -19.39
C GLU A 229 -12.05 -32.83 -17.87
N LEU A 230 -11.89 -33.94 -17.15
CA LEU A 230 -11.53 -33.92 -15.74
C LEU A 230 -10.13 -33.32 -15.52
N HIS A 231 -9.18 -33.67 -16.41
CA HIS A 231 -7.84 -33.10 -16.39
C HIS A 231 -7.87 -31.58 -16.62
N GLU A 232 -8.67 -31.09 -17.58
CA GLU A 232 -8.83 -29.66 -17.82
C GLU A 232 -9.43 -28.95 -16.58
N TYR A 233 -10.40 -29.56 -15.91
CA TYR A 233 -10.97 -29.01 -14.69
C TYR A 233 -9.96 -28.98 -13.54
N LEU A 234 -9.13 -30.00 -13.41
CA LEU A 234 -8.03 -30.05 -12.44
C LEU A 234 -7.04 -28.90 -12.65
N GLU A 235 -6.59 -28.68 -13.89
CA GLU A 235 -5.65 -27.57 -14.19
C GLU A 235 -6.29 -26.20 -13.94
N ARG A 236 -7.57 -26.03 -14.22
CA ARG A 236 -8.32 -24.81 -13.88
C ARG A 236 -8.42 -24.62 -12.35
N LEU A 237 -8.67 -25.69 -11.60
CA LEU A 237 -8.71 -25.61 -10.13
C LEU A 237 -7.36 -25.22 -9.54
N LYS A 238 -6.26 -25.82 -10.01
CA LYS A 238 -4.89 -25.45 -9.62
C LYS A 238 -4.63 -23.95 -9.88
N SER A 239 -5.01 -23.49 -11.07
CA SER A 239 -4.86 -22.08 -11.45
C SER A 239 -5.66 -21.16 -10.54
N TYR A 240 -6.92 -21.48 -10.24
CA TYR A 240 -7.75 -20.65 -9.35
C TYR A 240 -7.25 -20.68 -7.90
N ALA A 241 -6.81 -21.84 -7.40
CA ALA A 241 -6.21 -21.96 -6.07
C ALA A 241 -4.99 -21.05 -5.95
N TYR A 242 -4.05 -21.15 -6.89
CA TYR A 242 -2.87 -20.28 -6.97
C TYR A 242 -3.23 -18.79 -7.00
N HIS A 243 -4.20 -18.39 -7.83
CA HIS A 243 -4.60 -17.00 -7.94
C HIS A 243 -5.26 -16.47 -6.65
N ILE A 244 -6.06 -17.27 -5.97
CA ILE A 244 -6.71 -16.90 -4.71
C ILE A 244 -5.67 -16.78 -3.61
N GLU A 245 -4.73 -17.71 -3.54
CA GLU A 245 -3.62 -17.70 -2.58
C GLU A 245 -2.70 -16.49 -2.79
N THR A 246 -2.31 -16.20 -4.04
CA THR A 246 -1.50 -15.02 -4.39
C THR A 246 -2.18 -13.70 -4.00
N CYS A 247 -3.50 -13.60 -4.13
CA CYS A 247 -4.24 -12.43 -3.64
C CYS A 247 -4.18 -12.31 -2.11
N GLY A 248 -4.12 -13.40 -1.38
CA GLY A 248 -4.23 -13.42 0.07
C GLY A 248 -5.61 -12.97 0.56
N GLU A 249 -5.75 -12.67 1.85
CA GLU A 249 -7.04 -12.25 2.42
C GLU A 249 -7.37 -10.78 2.18
N GLU A 250 -6.37 -9.92 2.20
CA GLU A 250 -6.51 -8.46 2.23
C GLU A 250 -6.64 -7.81 0.84
N ARG A 251 -6.21 -8.49 -0.23
CA ARG A 251 -6.25 -7.96 -1.59
C ARG A 251 -7.39 -8.56 -2.41
N ASN A 252 -7.97 -7.74 -3.27
CA ASN A 252 -9.02 -8.15 -4.21
C ASN A 252 -8.48 -8.46 -5.63
N SER A 253 -7.23 -8.10 -5.91
CA SER A 253 -6.61 -8.25 -7.22
C SER A 253 -5.09 -8.22 -7.13
N TYR A 254 -4.43 -8.71 -8.17
CA TYR A 254 -2.99 -8.52 -8.38
C TYR A 254 -2.64 -8.50 -9.86
N SER A 255 -1.43 -8.04 -10.21
CA SER A 255 -0.92 -8.06 -11.57
C SER A 255 -0.11 -9.33 -11.84
N LYS A 256 -0.32 -9.99 -12.98
CA LYS A 256 0.46 -11.19 -13.38
C LYS A 256 1.95 -10.90 -13.61
N THR A 257 2.33 -9.64 -13.83
CA THR A 257 3.71 -9.23 -14.09
C THR A 257 4.42 -8.66 -12.87
N ASP A 258 3.66 -8.32 -11.82
CA ASP A 258 4.15 -7.92 -10.50
C ASP A 258 3.13 -8.38 -9.48
N HIS A 259 3.38 -9.53 -8.85
CA HIS A 259 2.41 -10.21 -7.97
C HIS A 259 2.10 -9.42 -6.69
N ASP A 260 2.98 -8.49 -6.30
CA ASP A 260 2.79 -7.67 -5.11
C ASP A 260 1.98 -6.39 -5.42
N ALA A 261 1.89 -5.99 -6.69
CA ALA A 261 1.11 -4.83 -7.10
C ALA A 261 -0.40 -5.14 -7.14
N THR A 262 -1.19 -4.21 -6.61
CA THR A 262 -2.66 -4.29 -6.60
C THR A 262 -3.27 -3.28 -7.56
N PHE A 263 -4.39 -3.62 -8.19
CA PHE A 263 -5.11 -2.69 -9.08
C PHE A 263 -5.87 -1.64 -8.25
N MET A 264 -5.47 -0.38 -8.40
CA MET A 264 -5.98 0.78 -7.66
C MET A 264 -6.37 1.91 -8.61
N ARG A 265 -7.33 2.74 -8.18
CA ARG A 265 -7.63 3.99 -8.86
C ARG A 265 -6.57 5.03 -8.50
N LEU A 266 -5.90 5.61 -9.49
CA LEU A 266 -4.97 6.72 -9.32
C LEU A 266 -5.71 8.06 -9.42
N LYS A 267 -5.35 9.06 -8.58
CA LYS A 267 -5.99 10.40 -8.57
C LYS A 267 -5.87 11.13 -9.92
N ARG A 268 -4.80 10.88 -10.67
CA ARG A 268 -4.57 11.43 -12.02
C ARG A 268 -4.07 10.31 -12.90
N ASP A 269 -5.01 9.67 -13.55
CA ASP A 269 -4.78 8.79 -14.67
C ASP A 269 -4.48 9.65 -15.90
N TYR A 270 -3.36 9.37 -16.60
CA TYR A 270 -3.00 10.10 -17.83
C TYR A 270 -3.97 9.83 -18.99
N MET A 271 -4.84 8.81 -18.88
CA MET A 271 -5.94 8.55 -19.83
C MET A 271 -7.19 9.35 -19.48
N GLY A 272 -7.28 9.89 -18.26
CA GLY A 272 -8.42 10.68 -17.79
C GLY A 272 -9.75 9.91 -17.68
N ASN A 273 -9.70 8.57 -17.63
CA ASN A 273 -10.89 7.72 -17.66
C ASN A 273 -11.12 6.94 -16.35
N ASP A 274 -10.44 7.31 -15.29
CA ASP A 274 -10.53 6.66 -13.97
C ASP A 274 -10.17 5.15 -13.98
N GLN A 275 -9.33 4.73 -14.90
CA GLN A 275 -8.93 3.33 -15.04
C GLN A 275 -8.16 2.85 -13.81
N LEU A 276 -8.40 1.59 -13.44
CA LEU A 276 -7.62 0.90 -12.44
C LEU A 276 -6.26 0.50 -13.02
N LEU A 277 -5.19 0.86 -12.34
CA LEU A 277 -3.82 0.53 -12.73
C LEU A 277 -3.12 -0.27 -11.62
N PRO A 278 -2.17 -1.18 -11.98
CA PRO A 278 -1.35 -1.83 -10.97
C PRO A 278 -0.52 -0.79 -10.25
N ALA A 279 -0.60 -0.76 -8.94
CA ALA A 279 0.02 0.29 -8.12
C ALA A 279 0.38 -0.21 -6.72
N TYR A 280 1.22 0.57 -6.06
CA TYR A 280 1.52 0.49 -4.63
C TYR A 280 1.02 1.76 -3.95
N ASN A 281 0.59 1.63 -2.71
CA ASN A 281 0.19 2.74 -1.87
C ASN A 281 1.36 3.11 -0.95
N LEU A 282 2.04 4.22 -1.27
CA LEU A 282 3.09 4.79 -0.43
C LEU A 282 2.45 5.65 0.65
N GLN A 283 2.76 5.38 1.88
CA GLN A 283 2.42 6.16 3.05
C GLN A 283 3.66 6.89 3.56
N ALA A 284 3.53 8.12 3.98
CA ALA A 284 4.62 8.89 4.59
C ALA A 284 4.16 9.59 5.86
N ALA A 285 4.99 9.52 6.88
CA ALA A 285 4.92 10.32 8.09
C ALA A 285 5.96 11.45 7.95
N ILE A 286 5.52 12.69 7.98
CA ILE A 286 6.32 13.88 7.71
C ILE A 286 6.40 14.72 8.98
N CYS A 287 7.61 15.10 9.38
CA CYS A 287 7.90 15.95 10.54
C CYS A 287 8.81 17.11 10.08
N ASP A 288 8.42 18.34 10.34
CA ASP A 288 9.17 19.55 9.96
C ASP A 288 9.68 19.54 8.52
N GLU A 289 8.81 19.12 7.58
CA GLU A 289 9.06 19.01 6.15
C GLU A 289 10.03 17.88 5.74
N TYR A 290 10.48 17.03 6.67
CA TYR A 290 11.26 15.84 6.39
C TYR A 290 10.38 14.58 6.40
N ILE A 291 10.70 13.64 5.55
CA ILE A 291 10.10 12.30 5.60
C ILE A 291 10.71 11.54 6.77
N ALA A 292 9.95 11.36 7.84
CA ALA A 292 10.41 10.61 9.01
C ALA A 292 10.35 9.10 8.76
N VAL A 293 9.21 8.61 8.28
CA VAL A 293 8.99 7.19 7.98
C VAL A 293 8.20 7.06 6.69
N ILE A 294 8.52 6.05 5.91
CA ILE A 294 7.67 5.59 4.80
C ILE A 294 7.21 4.16 5.04
N ASP A 295 6.02 3.85 4.56
CA ASP A 295 5.51 2.49 4.50
C ASP A 295 4.85 2.24 3.13
N VAL A 296 5.01 1.04 2.59
CA VAL A 296 4.49 0.68 1.27
C VAL A 296 3.52 -0.47 1.43
N LYS A 297 2.29 -0.29 1.02
CA LYS A 297 1.25 -1.29 1.16
C LYS A 297 0.55 -1.59 -0.16
N PRO A 298 0.13 -2.84 -0.36
CA PRO A 298 -0.69 -3.22 -1.50
C PRO A 298 -2.18 -2.89 -1.31
N TYR A 299 -2.52 -2.03 -0.33
CA TYR A 299 -3.91 -1.71 0.00
C TYR A 299 -4.41 -0.50 -0.79
N ALA A 300 -5.60 -0.62 -1.37
CA ALA A 300 -6.23 0.47 -2.09
C ALA A 300 -6.81 1.56 -1.16
N SER A 301 -7.02 1.24 0.12
CA SER A 301 -7.54 2.15 1.16
C SER A 301 -6.43 2.62 2.08
N ASP A 302 -6.40 3.92 2.38
CA ASP A 302 -5.43 4.51 3.31
C ASP A 302 -5.80 4.20 4.77
N MET A 303 -7.05 3.86 5.03
CA MET A 303 -7.58 3.54 6.36
C MET A 303 -6.82 2.39 7.05
N GLU A 304 -6.44 1.37 6.29
CA GLU A 304 -5.72 0.19 6.77
C GLU A 304 -4.21 0.43 6.87
N CYS A 305 -3.72 1.55 6.32
CA CYS A 305 -2.31 1.88 6.31
C CYS A 305 -1.85 2.66 7.55
N PHE A 306 -2.78 3.23 8.34
CA PHE A 306 -2.44 4.07 9.49
C PHE A 306 -1.68 3.31 10.57
N VAL A 307 -2.24 2.21 11.06
CA VAL A 307 -1.65 1.41 12.14
C VAL A 307 -0.26 0.90 11.76
N PRO A 308 -0.04 0.24 10.59
CA PRO A 308 1.30 -0.18 10.17
C PRO A 308 2.33 0.95 10.12
N LEU A 309 1.92 2.15 9.66
CA LEU A 309 2.80 3.31 9.60
C LEU A 309 3.19 3.80 11.01
N MET A 310 2.25 3.84 11.95
CA MET A 310 2.50 4.24 13.34
C MET A 310 3.35 3.22 14.09
N GLU A 311 3.14 1.94 13.86
CA GLU A 311 3.98 0.87 14.39
C GLU A 311 5.44 0.99 13.87
N LYS A 312 5.60 1.30 12.59
CA LYS A 312 6.92 1.54 12.01
C LYS A 312 7.56 2.79 12.61
N PHE A 313 6.80 3.86 12.80
CA PHE A 313 7.27 5.09 13.46
C PHE A 313 7.77 4.81 14.91
N ASN A 314 6.96 4.11 15.70
CA ASN A 314 7.34 3.74 17.06
C ASN A 314 8.57 2.83 17.11
N ARG A 315 8.70 1.87 16.19
CA ARG A 315 9.89 1.01 16.10
C ARG A 315 11.15 1.79 15.78
N THR A 316 11.06 2.81 14.91
CA THR A 316 12.19 3.64 14.50
C THR A 316 12.60 4.63 15.58
N TYR A 317 11.65 5.30 16.24
CA TYR A 317 11.93 6.40 17.18
C TYR A 317 11.71 6.06 18.66
N GLY A 318 11.19 4.87 18.98
CA GLY A 318 10.93 4.41 20.35
C GLY A 318 9.72 5.01 21.03
N HIS A 319 8.89 5.78 20.30
CA HIS A 319 7.65 6.38 20.80
C HIS A 319 6.67 6.63 19.65
N TYR A 320 5.39 6.78 19.99
CA TYR A 320 4.37 7.27 19.06
C TYR A 320 4.35 8.81 19.03
N PRO A 321 3.94 9.44 17.88
CA PRO A 321 3.75 10.89 17.84
C PRO A 321 2.52 11.27 18.69
N LYS A 322 2.59 12.39 19.38
CA LYS A 322 1.43 12.89 20.15
C LYS A 322 0.30 13.38 19.23
N TYR A 323 0.66 14.01 18.14
CA TYR A 323 -0.26 14.67 17.21
C TYR A 323 -0.14 14.08 15.79
N PRO A 324 -0.72 12.87 15.54
CA PRO A 324 -0.80 12.34 14.18
C PRO A 324 -1.93 13.04 13.40
N VAL A 325 -1.58 13.83 12.41
CA VAL A 325 -2.51 14.65 11.62
C VAL A 325 -2.69 14.01 10.24
N ALA A 326 -3.92 13.57 9.93
CA ALA A 326 -4.22 12.89 8.67
C ALA A 326 -5.55 13.37 8.06
N ASP A 327 -5.79 13.00 6.81
CA ASP A 327 -7.03 13.33 6.12
C ASP A 327 -8.18 12.36 6.46
N ALA A 328 -9.33 12.56 5.81
CA ALA A 328 -10.51 11.74 6.04
C ALA A 328 -10.39 10.29 5.54
N GLY A 329 -9.36 9.96 4.77
CA GLY A 329 -9.06 8.60 4.33
C GLY A 329 -8.61 7.70 5.47
N TYR A 330 -8.08 8.27 6.55
CA TYR A 330 -7.58 7.55 7.72
C TYR A 330 -8.58 7.47 8.86
N GLY A 331 -9.60 8.34 8.89
CA GLY A 331 -10.57 8.45 9.98
C GLY A 331 -11.49 7.24 10.07
N SER A 332 -11.20 6.33 10.97
CA SER A 332 -12.00 5.13 11.23
C SER A 332 -12.10 4.86 12.74
N TYR A 333 -13.14 4.13 13.13
CA TYR A 333 -13.30 3.70 14.52
C TYR A 333 -12.04 2.98 15.05
N ASN A 334 -11.48 2.04 14.27
CA ASN A 334 -10.29 1.30 14.67
C ASN A 334 -9.08 2.22 14.88
N ASN A 335 -8.87 3.18 13.97
CA ASN A 335 -7.73 4.07 14.06
C ASN A 335 -7.85 5.07 15.21
N TYR A 336 -9.07 5.52 15.54
CA TYR A 336 -9.30 6.38 16.71
C TYR A 336 -9.06 5.66 18.03
N LEU A 337 -9.52 4.41 18.16
CA LEU A 337 -9.24 3.60 19.35
C LEU A 337 -7.76 3.24 19.46
N TYR A 338 -7.11 2.96 18.35
CA TYR A 338 -5.67 2.76 18.32
C TYR A 338 -4.90 4.00 18.81
N CYS A 339 -5.32 5.20 18.43
CA CYS A 339 -4.74 6.44 18.96
C CYS A 339 -4.92 6.54 20.48
N GLU A 340 -6.10 6.24 20.99
CA GLU A 340 -6.40 6.27 22.42
C GLU A 340 -5.55 5.27 23.20
N GLU A 341 -5.46 4.05 22.73
CA GLU A 341 -4.64 2.97 23.32
C GLU A 341 -3.16 3.36 23.46
N HIS A 342 -2.63 4.15 22.50
CA HIS A 342 -1.22 4.53 22.45
C HIS A 342 -0.96 5.99 22.85
N GLY A 343 -1.91 6.67 23.48
CA GLY A 343 -1.76 8.03 23.98
C GLY A 343 -1.58 9.11 22.91
N MET A 344 -2.02 8.83 21.68
CA MET A 344 -2.05 9.78 20.57
C MET A 344 -3.36 10.57 20.55
N GLU A 345 -3.30 11.87 20.29
CA GLU A 345 -4.49 12.70 20.14
C GLU A 345 -5.13 12.53 18.75
N LYS A 346 -6.45 12.66 18.66
CA LYS A 346 -7.22 12.36 17.45
C LYS A 346 -7.34 13.58 16.55
N TYR A 347 -6.42 13.75 15.58
CA TYR A 347 -6.42 14.82 14.59
C TYR A 347 -6.66 14.32 13.15
N MET A 348 -7.29 13.17 12.99
CA MET A 348 -7.71 12.63 11.70
C MET A 348 -9.16 13.02 11.41
N LYS A 349 -9.43 13.59 10.22
CA LYS A 349 -10.80 13.89 9.80
C LYS A 349 -11.60 12.61 9.58
N PHE A 350 -12.90 12.61 9.91
CA PHE A 350 -13.81 11.54 9.48
C PHE A 350 -14.50 11.87 8.15
N THR A 351 -15.05 10.86 7.49
CA THR A 351 -15.58 10.98 6.11
C THR A 351 -16.57 12.12 5.91
N MET A 352 -17.40 12.42 6.90
CA MET A 352 -18.42 13.48 6.80
C MET A 352 -17.99 14.83 7.39
N TYR A 353 -16.74 14.94 7.86
CA TYR A 353 -16.21 16.14 8.52
C TYR A 353 -16.52 17.45 7.75
N LYS A 354 -16.23 17.47 6.43
CA LYS A 354 -16.47 18.66 5.62
C LYS A 354 -17.97 19.07 5.61
N LYS A 355 -18.89 18.10 5.51
CA LYS A 355 -20.32 18.40 5.55
C LYS A 355 -20.77 18.84 6.92
N GLU A 356 -20.20 18.25 7.97
CA GLU A 356 -20.50 18.61 9.35
C GLU A 356 -20.09 20.05 9.67
N THR A 357 -18.97 20.53 9.12
CA THR A 357 -18.41 21.87 9.41
C THR A 357 -18.85 22.97 8.45
N THR A 358 -19.18 22.64 7.18
CA THR A 358 -19.44 23.67 6.15
C THR A 358 -20.86 23.65 5.57
N ASP A 359 -21.62 22.54 5.75
CA ASP A 359 -22.97 22.40 5.20
C ASP A 359 -24.01 22.54 6.32
N LYS A 360 -24.49 23.78 6.52
CA LYS A 360 -25.51 24.09 7.53
C LYS A 360 -26.78 23.26 7.37
N LYS A 361 -27.24 23.01 6.12
CA LYS A 361 -28.42 22.19 5.84
C LYS A 361 -28.24 20.75 6.27
N TYR A 362 -27.02 20.22 6.12
CA TYR A 362 -26.68 18.88 6.57
C TYR A 362 -26.60 18.82 8.09
N HIS A 363 -25.90 19.78 8.73
CA HIS A 363 -25.72 19.81 10.18
C HIS A 363 -27.05 19.97 10.93
N GLU A 364 -27.90 20.90 10.50
CA GLU A 364 -29.19 21.24 11.13
C GLU A 364 -30.36 20.33 10.63
N ASN A 365 -30.08 19.33 9.78
CA ASN A 365 -31.15 18.50 9.25
C ASN A 365 -31.89 17.73 10.37
N PRO A 366 -33.20 18.02 10.61
CA PRO A 366 -33.95 17.42 11.70
C PRO A 366 -34.15 15.90 11.56
N TYR A 367 -33.94 15.35 10.35
CA TYR A 367 -34.07 13.93 10.10
C TYR A 367 -32.79 13.12 10.33
N ARG A 368 -31.72 13.73 10.77
CA ARG A 368 -30.49 13.02 11.21
C ARG A 368 -30.70 12.49 12.63
N ALA A 369 -30.34 11.21 12.84
CA ALA A 369 -30.50 10.56 14.16
C ALA A 369 -29.76 11.29 15.30
N VAL A 370 -28.63 11.93 15.01
CA VAL A 370 -27.86 12.72 15.99
C VAL A 370 -28.60 13.99 16.46
N ASN A 371 -29.58 14.48 15.68
CA ASN A 371 -30.35 15.66 15.97
C ASN A 371 -31.73 15.33 16.61
N PHE A 372 -32.01 14.04 16.86
CA PHE A 372 -33.24 13.63 17.45
C PHE A 372 -33.31 14.03 18.94
N ALA A 373 -34.45 14.58 19.32
CA ALA A 373 -34.74 14.84 20.73
C ALA A 373 -34.80 13.53 21.55
N LYS A 374 -34.58 13.63 22.84
CA LYS A 374 -34.78 12.51 23.76
C LYS A 374 -35.95 12.83 24.71
N ASP A 375 -36.77 11.84 25.03
CA ASP A 375 -37.79 11.96 26.06
C ASP A 375 -37.19 11.87 27.47
N ALA A 376 -38.00 11.98 28.49
CA ALA A 376 -37.57 11.89 29.88
C ALA A 376 -36.94 10.54 30.25
N ASP A 377 -37.28 9.48 29.53
CA ASP A 377 -36.75 8.13 29.70
C ASP A 377 -35.50 7.88 28.85
N GLY A 378 -35.03 8.87 28.07
CA GLY A 378 -33.85 8.78 27.20
C GLY A 378 -34.12 8.16 25.83
N ASN A 379 -35.38 7.87 25.45
CA ASN A 379 -35.72 7.33 24.13
C ASN A 379 -35.61 8.42 23.07
N LEU A 380 -35.12 8.06 21.90
CA LEU A 380 -35.02 8.96 20.75
C LEU A 380 -36.40 9.26 20.16
N LEU A 381 -36.70 10.53 19.97
CA LEU A 381 -37.94 11.01 19.36
C LEU A 381 -37.65 11.50 17.91
N CYS A 382 -38.41 11.01 16.95
CA CYS A 382 -38.34 11.53 15.58
C CYS A 382 -38.97 12.95 15.53
N PRO A 383 -38.75 13.74 14.46
CA PRO A 383 -39.34 15.08 14.28
C PRO A 383 -40.88 15.11 14.37
N ASN A 384 -41.55 13.98 14.20
CA ASN A 384 -43.00 13.83 14.37
C ASN A 384 -43.39 13.36 15.80
N GLY A 385 -42.48 13.43 16.76
CA GLY A 385 -42.72 13.08 18.18
C GLY A 385 -42.86 11.58 18.48
N ARG A 386 -42.65 10.71 17.50
CA ARG A 386 -42.75 9.25 17.66
C ARG A 386 -41.45 8.67 18.19
N LYS A 387 -41.54 7.64 19.06
CA LYS A 387 -40.39 7.00 19.69
C LYS A 387 -39.67 6.04 18.74
N PHE A 388 -38.35 5.98 18.89
CA PHE A 388 -37.55 4.92 18.33
C PHE A 388 -37.28 3.85 19.36
N LEU A 389 -37.81 2.66 19.14
CA LEU A 389 -37.70 1.52 20.04
C LEU A 389 -36.42 0.75 19.73
N PHE A 390 -35.66 0.45 20.81
CA PHE A 390 -34.50 -0.43 20.70
C PHE A 390 -34.91 -1.83 20.24
N LYS A 391 -34.24 -2.39 19.27
CA LYS A 391 -34.49 -3.74 18.75
C LYS A 391 -33.43 -4.73 19.18
N ARG A 392 -32.16 -4.39 18.92
CA ARG A 392 -31.02 -5.26 19.24
C ARG A 392 -29.71 -4.52 19.11
N THR A 393 -28.69 -5.08 19.77
CA THR A 393 -27.29 -4.75 19.51
C THR A 393 -26.74 -5.75 18.47
N GLN A 394 -25.95 -5.28 17.52
CA GLN A 394 -25.28 -6.11 16.53
C GLN A 394 -23.81 -5.78 16.43
N HIS A 395 -22.98 -6.80 16.25
CA HIS A 395 -21.56 -6.60 16.00
C HIS A 395 -21.31 -6.17 14.55
N VAL A 396 -20.39 -5.22 14.36
CA VAL A 396 -19.93 -4.79 13.04
C VAL A 396 -18.84 -5.75 12.58
N LYS A 397 -19.04 -6.40 11.44
CA LYS A 397 -18.06 -7.32 10.85
C LYS A 397 -16.75 -6.59 10.52
N TYR A 398 -15.63 -7.32 10.56
CA TYR A 398 -14.28 -6.85 10.22
C TYR A 398 -13.79 -5.70 11.12
N ASN A 399 -14.26 -5.63 12.36
CA ASN A 399 -13.81 -4.67 13.35
C ASN A 399 -12.89 -5.33 14.37
N LYS A 400 -11.68 -4.76 14.59
CA LYS A 400 -10.67 -5.31 15.51
C LYS A 400 -10.99 -5.05 16.99
N TYR A 401 -11.73 -3.97 17.28
CA TYR A 401 -12.07 -3.53 18.63
C TYR A 401 -13.48 -3.91 19.07
N GLY A 402 -14.11 -4.87 18.39
CA GLY A 402 -15.42 -5.37 18.79
C GLY A 402 -16.56 -4.36 18.66
N ARG A 403 -16.48 -3.40 17.72
CA ARG A 403 -17.49 -2.37 17.49
C ARG A 403 -18.89 -2.97 17.43
N THR A 404 -19.80 -2.41 18.20
CA THR A 404 -21.22 -2.74 18.17
C THR A 404 -22.04 -1.56 17.65
N GLU A 405 -23.20 -1.85 17.11
CA GLU A 405 -24.20 -0.87 16.72
C GLU A 405 -25.53 -1.25 17.33
N GLU A 406 -26.22 -0.27 17.89
CA GLU A 406 -27.57 -0.40 18.36
C GLU A 406 -28.56 -0.11 17.24
N LEU A 407 -29.46 -1.03 16.99
CA LEU A 407 -30.52 -0.89 15.99
C LEU A 407 -31.80 -0.42 16.69
N TYR A 408 -32.33 0.70 16.23
CA TYR A 408 -33.61 1.24 16.67
C TYR A 408 -34.60 1.28 15.50
N GLU A 409 -35.86 1.09 15.76
CA GLU A 409 -36.95 1.18 14.78
C GLU A 409 -38.02 2.14 15.30
N CYS A 410 -38.46 3.07 14.45
CA CYS A 410 -39.58 3.94 14.75
C CYS A 410 -40.85 3.10 15.04
N GLU A 411 -41.61 3.44 16.08
CA GLU A 411 -42.83 2.72 16.48
C GLU A 411 -43.86 2.65 15.35
N SER A 412 -44.02 3.73 14.59
CA SER A 412 -44.83 3.75 13.37
C SER A 412 -44.40 4.88 12.44
N CYS A 413 -44.33 4.60 11.13
CA CYS A 413 -44.16 5.61 10.07
C CYS A 413 -45.40 5.68 9.17
N GLU A 414 -46.47 5.04 9.54
CA GLU A 414 -47.77 5.08 8.83
C GLU A 414 -48.42 6.45 9.01
N GLY A 415 -48.93 7.03 7.91
CA GLY A 415 -49.54 8.36 7.91
C GLY A 415 -48.62 9.52 8.32
N CYS A 416 -47.27 9.30 8.35
CA CYS A 416 -46.33 10.33 8.73
C CYS A 416 -46.12 11.32 7.58
N GLN A 417 -46.42 12.61 7.80
CA GLN A 417 -46.24 13.68 6.81
C GLN A 417 -44.76 13.90 6.42
N HIS A 418 -43.83 13.54 7.31
CA HIS A 418 -42.38 13.69 7.07
C HIS A 418 -41.74 12.45 6.40
N LYS A 419 -42.53 11.40 6.05
CA LYS A 419 -41.97 10.14 5.56
C LYS A 419 -41.13 10.31 4.30
N GLN A 420 -41.58 11.15 3.38
CA GLN A 420 -40.89 11.40 2.11
C GLN A 420 -39.51 12.06 2.29
N GLU A 421 -39.35 12.94 3.25
CA GLU A 421 -38.08 13.62 3.53
C GLU A 421 -37.20 12.81 4.49
N CYS A 422 -37.84 12.13 5.46
CA CYS A 422 -37.18 11.38 6.52
C CYS A 422 -36.59 10.05 6.04
N CYS A 423 -37.35 9.27 5.28
CA CYS A 423 -36.96 7.92 4.83
C CYS A 423 -37.64 7.51 3.51
N PRO A 424 -37.38 8.21 2.39
CA PRO A 424 -38.10 8.02 1.11
C PRO A 424 -38.01 6.59 0.54
N ARG A 425 -36.99 5.84 0.90
CA ARG A 425 -36.74 4.46 0.43
C ARG A 425 -37.24 3.37 1.38
N ALA A 426 -37.78 3.73 2.55
CA ALA A 426 -38.21 2.75 3.52
C ALA A 426 -39.66 2.30 3.23
N HIS A 427 -39.86 1.04 2.90
CA HIS A 427 -41.19 0.43 2.72
C HIS A 427 -41.91 0.21 4.07
N LYS A 428 -41.14 -0.03 5.14
CA LYS A 428 -41.62 -0.23 6.51
C LYS A 428 -41.29 0.99 7.38
N ASN A 429 -41.32 0.81 8.71
CA ASN A 429 -40.86 1.80 9.64
C ASN A 429 -39.37 2.12 9.44
N ARG A 430 -39.01 3.36 9.73
CA ARG A 430 -37.61 3.79 9.68
C ARG A 430 -36.79 3.07 10.72
N THR A 431 -35.65 2.52 10.30
CA THR A 431 -34.61 1.99 11.21
C THR A 431 -33.40 2.91 11.23
N ILE A 432 -32.79 3.08 12.38
CA ILE A 432 -31.52 3.79 12.55
C ILE A 432 -30.53 2.88 13.27
N ARG A 433 -29.24 3.06 12.93
CA ARG A 433 -28.12 2.39 13.61
C ARG A 433 -27.31 3.46 14.32
N MET A 434 -27.06 3.26 15.59
CA MET A 434 -26.29 4.18 16.41
C MET A 434 -25.13 3.46 17.07
N ASN A 435 -24.01 4.14 17.17
CA ASN A 435 -22.92 3.78 18.05
C ASN A 435 -22.57 5.04 18.85
N GLN A 436 -22.88 5.02 20.14
CA GLN A 436 -22.72 6.19 21.01
C GLN A 436 -21.24 6.54 21.19
N GLU A 437 -20.38 5.53 21.32
CA GLU A 437 -18.94 5.70 21.43
C GLU A 437 -18.34 6.38 20.19
N LEU A 438 -18.67 5.90 18.97
CA LEU A 438 -18.22 6.55 17.74
C LEU A 438 -18.74 7.98 17.61
N THR A 439 -19.96 8.23 18.09
CA THR A 439 -20.52 9.58 18.08
C THR A 439 -19.73 10.51 19.02
N ALA A 440 -19.37 10.03 20.22
CA ALA A 440 -18.54 10.77 21.16
C ALA A 440 -17.12 11.02 20.58
N ILE A 441 -16.51 10.01 19.97
CA ILE A 441 -15.22 10.15 19.29
C ILE A 441 -15.29 11.21 18.18
N HIS A 442 -16.35 11.23 17.36
CA HIS A 442 -16.50 12.24 16.31
C HIS A 442 -16.67 13.65 16.88
N GLN A 443 -17.34 13.81 18.03
CA GLN A 443 -17.44 15.10 18.72
C GLN A 443 -16.09 15.56 19.26
N GLU A 444 -15.32 14.67 19.88
CA GLU A 444 -13.94 14.96 20.31
C GLU A 444 -13.06 15.38 19.12
N VAL A 445 -13.08 14.63 18.02
CA VAL A 445 -12.34 14.96 16.80
C VAL A 445 -12.74 16.32 16.23
N LEU A 446 -14.03 16.67 16.24
CA LEU A 446 -14.50 18.00 15.85
C LEU A 446 -13.92 19.08 16.77
N GLN A 447 -14.00 18.92 18.08
CA GLN A 447 -13.45 19.88 19.05
C GLN A 447 -11.94 20.05 18.83
N ASN A 448 -11.19 18.97 18.68
CA ASN A 448 -9.74 19.01 18.42
C ASN A 448 -9.44 19.77 17.14
N LEU A 449 -10.06 19.39 16.03
CA LEU A 449 -9.79 19.96 14.72
C LEU A 449 -10.26 21.43 14.56
N GLU A 450 -11.32 21.85 15.23
CA GLU A 450 -11.85 23.22 15.19
C GLU A 450 -11.19 24.15 16.24
N SER A 451 -10.36 23.62 17.13
CA SER A 451 -9.52 24.41 18.01
C SER A 451 -8.48 25.25 17.23
N ILE A 452 -7.92 26.29 17.84
CA ILE A 452 -6.83 27.09 17.24
C ILE A 452 -5.65 26.16 16.88
N HIS A 453 -5.27 25.27 17.80
CA HIS A 453 -4.20 24.30 17.55
C HIS A 453 -4.54 23.37 16.39
N GLY A 454 -5.75 22.82 16.35
CA GLY A 454 -6.20 21.95 15.25
C GLY A 454 -6.27 22.66 13.91
N ALA A 455 -6.63 23.93 13.88
CA ALA A 455 -6.60 24.73 12.65
C ALA A 455 -5.17 24.90 12.11
N LEU A 456 -4.19 25.17 12.97
CA LEU A 456 -2.77 25.24 12.61
C LEU A 456 -2.25 23.89 12.12
N LEU A 457 -2.58 22.80 12.79
CA LEU A 457 -2.17 21.45 12.39
C LEU A 457 -2.74 21.07 11.01
N ARG A 458 -4.01 21.40 10.73
CA ARG A 458 -4.62 21.15 9.41
C ARG A 458 -3.94 21.95 8.29
N MET A 459 -3.58 23.21 8.55
CA MET A 459 -2.85 24.05 7.61
C MET A 459 -1.44 23.47 7.34
N ASN A 460 -0.72 23.15 8.41
CA ASN A 460 0.62 22.57 8.30
C ASN A 460 0.61 21.24 7.56
N ARG A 461 -0.41 20.37 7.77
CA ARG A 461 -0.54 19.13 7.01
C ARG A 461 -0.59 19.40 5.50
N SER A 462 -1.41 20.35 5.07
CA SER A 462 -1.51 20.70 3.65
C SER A 462 -0.17 21.17 3.10
N ILE A 463 0.53 22.05 3.82
CA ILE A 463 1.84 22.58 3.39
C ILE A 463 2.89 21.46 3.33
N GLN A 464 3.02 20.68 4.38
CA GLN A 464 4.10 19.68 4.49
C GLN A 464 3.85 18.44 3.63
N SER A 465 2.65 17.85 3.69
CA SER A 465 2.36 16.63 2.95
C SER A 465 2.21 16.86 1.46
N GLU A 466 1.43 17.87 1.05
CA GLU A 466 1.25 18.20 -0.36
C GLU A 466 2.54 18.71 -0.99
N GLY A 467 3.32 19.50 -0.25
CA GLY A 467 4.65 19.97 -0.67
C GLY A 467 5.60 18.81 -0.91
N THR A 468 5.70 17.86 0.01
CA THR A 468 6.57 16.68 -0.11
C THR A 468 6.20 15.83 -1.32
N PHE A 469 4.92 15.43 -1.44
CA PHE A 469 4.48 14.62 -2.59
C PHE A 469 4.47 15.41 -3.90
N GLY A 470 4.33 16.74 -3.84
CA GLY A 470 4.51 17.62 -4.98
C GLY A 470 5.93 17.52 -5.55
N VAL A 471 6.93 17.72 -4.71
CA VAL A 471 8.35 17.59 -5.11
C VAL A 471 8.64 16.20 -5.65
N LEU A 472 8.23 15.13 -4.95
CA LEU A 472 8.49 13.76 -5.39
C LEU A 472 7.88 13.48 -6.77
N LYS A 473 6.62 13.86 -7.01
CA LYS A 473 5.90 13.51 -8.24
C LYS A 473 6.18 14.43 -9.43
N TRP A 474 6.39 15.71 -9.17
CA TRP A 474 6.50 16.72 -10.24
C TRP A 474 7.94 17.13 -10.50
N ASP A 475 8.68 17.51 -9.47
CA ASP A 475 10.05 17.99 -9.63
C ASP A 475 11.02 16.84 -9.89
N LYS A 476 10.80 15.70 -9.20
CA LYS A 476 11.58 14.47 -9.39
C LYS A 476 10.93 13.46 -10.36
N ALA A 477 9.86 13.85 -11.05
CA ALA A 477 9.12 13.06 -12.07
C ALA A 477 8.69 11.65 -11.65
N TYR A 478 8.47 11.40 -10.34
CA TYR A 478 8.25 10.07 -9.80
C TYR A 478 6.77 9.65 -9.90
N LYS A 479 6.35 9.26 -11.10
CA LYS A 479 4.96 8.85 -11.40
C LYS A 479 4.79 7.33 -11.52
N ARG A 480 5.88 6.62 -11.85
CA ARG A 480 5.89 5.17 -12.06
C ARG A 480 7.17 4.55 -11.51
N LEU A 481 7.03 3.40 -10.85
CA LEU A 481 8.14 2.62 -10.31
C LEU A 481 9.01 2.03 -11.44
N LEU A 482 10.30 1.91 -11.19
CA LEU A 482 11.24 1.23 -12.09
C LEU A 482 11.43 -0.24 -11.72
N ARG A 483 11.20 -0.59 -10.46
CA ARG A 483 11.43 -1.92 -9.90
C ARG A 483 10.11 -2.67 -9.71
N ARG A 484 10.21 -3.98 -9.52
CA ARG A 484 9.08 -4.89 -9.27
C ARG A 484 9.27 -5.64 -7.97
N GLY A 485 8.16 -6.03 -7.35
CA GLY A 485 8.12 -6.71 -6.07
C GLY A 485 8.29 -5.75 -4.90
N GLU A 486 7.55 -6.00 -3.81
CA GLU A 486 7.45 -5.12 -2.65
C GLU A 486 8.82 -4.72 -2.09
N LYS A 487 9.72 -5.69 -1.88
CA LYS A 487 11.06 -5.44 -1.35
C LYS A 487 11.89 -4.47 -2.19
N ASN A 488 11.86 -4.61 -3.52
CA ASN A 488 12.58 -3.70 -4.42
C ASN A 488 11.90 -2.34 -4.56
N VAL A 489 10.58 -2.30 -4.39
CA VAL A 489 9.80 -1.05 -4.38
C VAL A 489 10.10 -0.27 -3.10
N ILE A 490 10.15 -0.92 -1.94
CA ILE A 490 10.59 -0.30 -0.68
C ILE A 490 12.00 0.29 -0.84
N LEU A 491 12.96 -0.48 -1.37
CA LEU A 491 14.31 0.02 -1.64
C LEU A 491 14.28 1.30 -2.49
N GLU A 492 13.55 1.29 -3.60
CA GLU A 492 13.47 2.42 -4.54
C GLU A 492 12.87 3.67 -3.87
N LEU A 493 11.79 3.49 -3.12
CA LEU A 493 11.12 4.58 -2.41
C LEU A 493 11.94 5.11 -1.22
N THR A 494 12.68 4.25 -0.54
CA THR A 494 13.60 4.67 0.53
C THR A 494 14.78 5.47 -0.02
N LEU A 495 15.37 5.05 -1.15
CA LEU A 495 16.43 5.83 -1.82
C LEU A 495 15.98 7.25 -2.17
N ILE A 496 14.75 7.37 -2.70
CA ILE A 496 14.16 8.68 -3.02
C ILE A 496 13.92 9.50 -1.76
N SER A 497 13.47 8.87 -0.68
CA SER A 497 13.26 9.56 0.60
C SER A 497 14.58 10.04 1.22
N CYS A 498 15.65 9.24 1.12
CA CYS A 498 17.01 9.67 1.49
C CYS A 498 17.42 10.92 0.69
N GLY A 499 17.31 10.84 -0.63
CA GLY A 499 17.65 11.96 -1.52
C GLY A 499 16.83 13.21 -1.23
N PHE A 500 15.52 13.05 -0.97
CA PHE A 500 14.63 14.15 -0.60
C PHE A 500 15.08 14.83 0.70
N ASN A 501 15.32 14.07 1.77
CA ASN A 501 15.70 14.61 3.06
C ASN A 501 17.08 15.29 3.02
N LEU A 502 18.05 14.69 2.34
CA LEU A 502 19.37 15.29 2.13
C LEU A 502 19.29 16.61 1.36
N TYR A 503 18.51 16.67 0.28
CA TYR A 503 18.29 17.88 -0.50
C TYR A 503 17.55 18.95 0.31
N LYS A 504 16.56 18.55 1.10
CA LYS A 504 15.82 19.46 1.98
C LYS A 504 16.72 20.06 3.06
N TYR A 505 17.57 19.26 3.68
CA TYR A 505 18.56 19.68 4.68
C TYR A 505 19.53 20.70 4.08
N HIS A 506 20.09 20.39 2.90
CA HIS A 506 20.94 21.35 2.19
C HIS A 506 20.25 22.69 1.97
N ASN A 507 19.03 22.71 1.44
CA ASN A 507 18.29 23.93 1.18
C ASN A 507 17.98 24.73 2.45
N LYS A 508 17.63 24.09 3.56
CA LYS A 508 17.43 24.77 4.84
C LYS A 508 18.73 25.40 5.35
N LYS A 509 19.84 24.67 5.29
CA LYS A 509 21.16 25.17 5.66
C LYS A 509 21.58 26.39 4.85
N GLN A 510 21.38 26.37 3.52
CA GLN A 510 21.68 27.50 2.65
C GLN A 510 20.81 28.74 2.96
N ARG A 511 19.54 28.56 3.36
CA ARG A 511 18.67 29.67 3.78
C ARG A 511 19.14 30.28 5.09
N GLN A 512 19.54 29.49 6.08
CA GLN A 512 20.07 29.97 7.36
C GLN A 512 21.35 30.81 7.15
N THR A 513 22.27 30.36 6.28
CA THR A 513 23.52 31.07 5.97
C THR A 513 23.27 32.39 5.26
N LYS A 514 22.18 32.54 4.48
CA LYS A 514 21.83 33.81 3.81
C LYS A 514 21.14 34.83 4.72
N VAL A 515 20.60 34.39 5.85
CA VAL A 515 19.90 35.26 6.83
C VAL A 515 20.84 35.71 7.96
N ALA A 516 21.89 34.92 8.24
CA ALA A 516 22.96 35.30 9.16
C ALA A 516 23.99 36.21 8.50
#